data_fd9a33e853019bfa0ad094bee926a09a
#
_entry.id   fd9a33e853019bfa0ad094bee926a09a
#
_cell.length_a   1.000
_cell.length_b   1.000
_cell.length_c   1.000
_cell.angle_alpha   90.00
_cell.angle_beta   90.00
_cell.angle_gamma   90.00
#
_symmetry.space_group_name_H-M   'P 1'
#
loop_
_entity.id
_entity.type
_entity.pdbx_description
1 polymer ?
#
loop_
_entity_poly.entity_id
_entity_poly.type
_entity_poly.pdbx_seq_one_letter_code
_entity_poly.pdbx_strand_id
1 'polypeptide(L)'
;MGRQIHSVTLKRETAGQKWGFGLTGGKDVALTFRIEKVALTNPAGAAGLKNLDYLIKVNGQEVFEKRHCDVVQMIKNASGDTLEIEVER
;
A
#
# COMPACT_ATOMS: atom_id res chain seq x y z
N MET A 1 -19.73 -10.94 -10.39
CA MET A 1 -19.33 -9.72 -9.74
C MET A 1 -17.83 -9.59 -9.73
N GLY A 2 -17.33 -8.59 -10.37
CA GLY A 2 -15.91 -8.36 -10.47
C GLY A 2 -15.38 -7.56 -9.28
N ARG A 3 -14.07 -7.65 -9.08
CA ARG A 3 -13.38 -6.77 -8.16
C ARG A 3 -13.27 -5.39 -8.77
N GLN A 4 -13.10 -4.40 -7.91
CA GLN A 4 -12.97 -3.03 -8.35
C GLN A 4 -11.60 -2.49 -7.94
N ILE A 5 -11.03 -1.66 -8.80
CA ILE A 5 -9.78 -0.95 -8.53
C ILE A 5 -10.12 0.37 -7.85
N HIS A 6 -9.47 0.64 -6.74
CA HIS A 6 -9.61 1.88 -6.01
C HIS A 6 -8.28 2.59 -5.92
N SER A 7 -8.26 3.87 -6.24
CA SER A 7 -7.09 4.70 -6.05
C SER A 7 -7.21 5.38 -4.69
N VAL A 8 -6.19 5.20 -3.86
CA VAL A 8 -6.17 5.74 -2.50
C VAL A 8 -4.94 6.60 -2.35
N THR A 9 -5.11 7.83 -1.91
CA THR A 9 -3.99 8.74 -1.63
C THR A 9 -3.84 8.89 -0.12
N LEU A 10 -2.70 8.46 0.41
CA LEU A 10 -2.37 8.60 1.81
C LEU A 10 -1.61 9.91 2.00
N LYS A 11 -1.98 10.68 3.00
CA LYS A 11 -1.30 11.93 3.32
C LYS A 11 -0.78 11.88 4.73
N ARG A 12 0.46 12.28 4.94
CA ARG A 12 1.06 12.38 6.27
C ARG A 12 1.47 13.81 6.55
N GLU A 13 1.48 14.18 7.84
CA GLU A 13 1.80 15.54 8.24
C GLU A 13 3.30 15.80 8.27
N THR A 14 4.10 14.77 8.57
CA THR A 14 5.55 14.86 8.62
C THR A 14 6.19 13.68 7.91
N ALA A 15 7.41 13.86 7.43
CA ALA A 15 8.14 12.80 6.74
C ALA A 15 8.45 11.60 7.65
N GLY A 16 8.44 11.80 8.97
CA GLY A 16 8.70 10.72 9.92
C GLY A 16 7.47 9.93 10.31
N GLN A 17 6.28 10.38 9.93
CA GLN A 17 5.04 9.69 10.27
C GLN A 17 4.92 8.41 9.45
N LYS A 18 4.54 7.32 10.11
CA LYS A 18 4.29 6.05 9.43
C LYS A 18 2.98 6.11 8.66
N TRP A 19 2.93 5.40 7.53
CA TRP A 19 1.71 5.33 6.74
C TRP A 19 0.60 4.55 7.43
N GLY A 20 0.95 3.58 8.26
CA GLY A 20 -0.01 2.90 9.12
C GLY A 20 -0.65 1.66 8.52
N PHE A 21 0.07 0.91 7.72
CA PHE A 21 -0.38 -0.39 7.25
C PHE A 21 0.79 -1.36 7.13
N GLY A 22 0.46 -2.65 7.14
CA GLY A 22 1.41 -3.70 6.87
C GLY A 22 1.19 -4.30 5.49
N LEU A 23 2.17 -5.05 5.01
CA LEU A 23 2.12 -5.66 3.69
C LEU A 23 2.54 -7.12 3.79
N THR A 24 1.79 -8.00 3.13
CA THR A 24 2.16 -9.41 2.97
C THR A 24 2.21 -9.75 1.49
N GLY A 25 2.88 -10.87 1.18
CA GLY A 25 2.99 -11.33 -0.21
C GLY A 25 4.26 -10.89 -0.89
N GLY A 26 4.32 -11.13 -2.18
CA GLY A 26 5.46 -10.81 -3.04
C GLY A 26 5.83 -11.97 -3.94
N LYS A 27 6.60 -11.66 -4.99
CA LYS A 27 7.04 -12.67 -5.96
C LYS A 27 7.86 -13.78 -5.31
N ASP A 28 8.69 -13.42 -4.34
CA ASP A 28 9.58 -14.35 -3.64
C ASP A 28 8.84 -15.39 -2.80
N VAL A 29 7.59 -15.12 -2.45
CA VAL A 29 6.74 -16.08 -1.71
C VAL A 29 5.55 -16.56 -2.56
N ALA A 30 5.51 -16.19 -3.84
CA ALA A 30 4.47 -16.59 -4.79
C ALA A 30 3.05 -16.21 -4.35
N LEU A 31 2.92 -15.09 -3.65
CA LEU A 31 1.62 -14.59 -3.17
C LEU A 31 1.40 -13.16 -3.64
N THR A 32 0.15 -12.84 -3.96
CA THR A 32 -0.24 -11.48 -4.30
C THR A 32 -0.06 -10.57 -3.08
N PHE A 33 0.39 -9.34 -3.31
CA PHE A 33 0.53 -8.38 -2.22
C PHE A 33 -0.83 -8.04 -1.63
N ARG A 34 -0.90 -8.02 -0.31
CA ARG A 34 -2.12 -7.76 0.43
C ARG A 34 -1.86 -6.79 1.57
N ILE A 35 -2.78 -5.86 1.75
CA ILE A 35 -2.71 -4.87 2.83
C ILE A 35 -3.24 -5.50 4.12
N GLU A 36 -2.53 -5.29 5.21
CA GLU A 36 -2.93 -5.77 6.53
C GLU A 36 -2.64 -4.72 7.60
N LYS A 37 -3.23 -4.90 8.76
CA LYS A 37 -2.96 -4.09 9.96
C LYS A 37 -3.11 -2.60 9.71
N VAL A 38 -4.18 -2.20 9.04
CA VAL A 38 -4.46 -0.79 8.81
C VAL A 38 -4.80 -0.11 10.14
N ALA A 39 -4.01 0.90 10.50
CA ALA A 39 -4.24 1.69 11.71
C ALA A 39 -5.18 2.85 11.39
N LEU A 40 -6.36 2.87 12.01
CA LEU A 40 -7.40 3.83 11.67
C LEU A 40 -7.01 5.29 11.94
N THR A 41 -6.07 5.51 12.85
CA THR A 41 -5.61 6.85 13.21
C THR A 41 -4.43 7.34 12.37
N ASN A 42 -3.90 6.50 11.50
CA ASN A 42 -2.77 6.84 10.64
C ASN A 42 -3.25 7.14 9.21
N PRO A 43 -2.37 7.67 8.34
CA PRO A 43 -2.76 8.03 6.99
C PRO A 43 -3.51 6.97 6.20
N ALA A 44 -3.13 5.69 6.35
CA ALA A 44 -3.79 4.61 5.64
C ALA A 44 -5.27 4.49 6.04
N GLY A 45 -5.56 4.50 7.34
CA GLY A 45 -6.93 4.42 7.83
C GLY A 45 -7.73 5.65 7.46
N ALA A 46 -7.14 6.84 7.58
CA ALA A 46 -7.80 8.10 7.24
C ALA A 46 -8.16 8.16 5.74
N ALA A 47 -7.35 7.54 4.89
CA ALA A 47 -7.60 7.54 3.44
C ALA A 47 -8.61 6.47 3.00
N GLY A 48 -9.04 5.60 3.91
CA GLY A 48 -10.00 4.56 3.59
C GLY A 48 -9.40 3.25 3.11
N LEU A 49 -8.10 3.05 3.31
CA LEU A 49 -7.46 1.78 3.01
C LEU A 49 -8.01 0.71 3.94
N LYS A 50 -8.25 -0.49 3.42
CA LYS A 50 -8.87 -1.57 4.20
C LYS A 50 -7.96 -2.78 4.26
N ASN A 51 -8.07 -3.52 5.36
CA ASN A 51 -7.41 -4.80 5.49
C ASN A 51 -7.87 -5.74 4.38
N LEU A 52 -6.94 -6.57 3.90
CA LEU A 52 -7.15 -7.56 2.86
C LEU A 52 -7.34 -6.98 1.46
N ASP A 53 -7.16 -5.69 1.26
CA ASP A 53 -7.08 -5.12 -0.08
C ASP A 53 -5.85 -5.70 -0.78
N TYR A 54 -5.99 -6.02 -2.07
CA TYR A 54 -4.84 -6.44 -2.87
C TYR A 54 -4.14 -5.20 -3.41
N LEU A 55 -2.83 -5.12 -3.19
CA LEU A 55 -2.04 -4.00 -3.68
C LEU A 55 -1.70 -4.20 -5.15
N ILE A 56 -2.03 -3.23 -5.97
CA ILE A 56 -1.80 -3.27 -7.42
C ILE A 56 -0.65 -2.38 -7.83
N LYS A 57 -0.65 -1.12 -7.37
CA LYS A 57 0.38 -0.14 -7.73
C LYS A 57 0.77 0.71 -6.52
N VAL A 58 2.03 1.15 -6.54
CA VAL A 58 2.55 2.15 -5.60
C VAL A 58 3.14 3.27 -6.42
N ASN A 59 2.62 4.49 -6.25
CA ASN A 59 3.05 5.68 -6.99
C ASN A 59 3.14 5.44 -8.51
N GLY A 60 2.11 4.76 -9.04
CA GLY A 60 2.01 4.49 -10.48
C GLY A 60 2.81 3.29 -10.98
N GLN A 61 3.54 2.60 -10.12
CA GLN A 61 4.33 1.44 -10.51
C GLN A 61 3.64 0.14 -10.08
N GLU A 62 3.50 -0.79 -11.00
CA GLU A 62 2.96 -2.11 -10.71
C GLU A 62 3.89 -2.90 -9.81
N VAL A 63 3.31 -3.68 -8.90
CA VAL A 63 4.10 -4.40 -7.90
C VAL A 63 4.07 -5.92 -8.06
N PHE A 64 3.24 -6.45 -8.95
CA PHE A 64 2.97 -7.90 -8.98
C PHE A 64 4.20 -8.76 -9.29
N GLU A 65 5.21 -8.22 -9.94
CA GLU A 65 6.44 -8.95 -10.24
C GLU A 65 7.60 -8.61 -9.30
N LYS A 66 7.34 -7.84 -8.26
CA LYS A 66 8.37 -7.41 -7.32
C LYS A 66 8.39 -8.31 -6.09
N ARG A 67 9.56 -8.42 -5.47
CA ARG A 67 9.70 -9.13 -4.20
C ARG A 67 9.13 -8.28 -3.08
N HIS A 68 8.81 -8.93 -1.96
CA HIS A 68 8.27 -8.25 -0.80
C HIS A 68 9.15 -7.08 -0.36
N CYS A 69 10.45 -7.30 -0.21
CA CYS A 69 11.36 -6.25 0.25
C CYS A 69 11.47 -5.09 -0.73
N ASP A 70 11.32 -5.34 -2.03
CA ASP A 70 11.37 -4.26 -3.02
C ASP A 70 10.21 -3.30 -2.86
N VAL A 71 9.01 -3.83 -2.63
CA VAL A 71 7.81 -3.00 -2.44
C VAL A 71 7.86 -2.28 -1.10
N VAL A 72 8.34 -2.94 -0.05
CA VAL A 72 8.52 -2.30 1.24
C VAL A 72 9.47 -1.11 1.12
N GLN A 73 10.56 -1.26 0.35
CA GLN A 73 11.49 -0.17 0.12
C GLN A 73 10.86 0.97 -0.68
N MET A 74 10.05 0.66 -1.68
CA MET A 74 9.34 1.68 -2.45
C MET A 74 8.47 2.55 -1.53
N ILE A 75 7.78 1.92 -0.61
CA ILE A 75 6.90 2.61 0.33
C ILE A 75 7.72 3.44 1.32
N LYS A 76 8.79 2.87 1.86
CA LYS A 76 9.66 3.58 2.81
C LYS A 76 10.39 4.76 2.18
N ASN A 77 10.76 4.61 0.91
CA ASN A 77 11.53 5.63 0.19
C ASN A 77 10.64 6.65 -0.52
N ALA A 78 9.32 6.52 -0.40
CA ALA A 78 8.40 7.51 -0.96
C ALA A 78 8.69 8.86 -0.34
N SER A 79 9.04 9.84 -1.17
CA SER A 79 9.34 11.17 -0.71
C SER A 79 8.07 12.01 -0.60
N GLY A 80 8.12 13.04 0.25
CA GLY A 80 7.02 13.98 0.38
C GLY A 80 5.93 13.50 1.33
N ASP A 81 4.79 14.14 1.22
CA ASP A 81 3.68 14.00 2.17
C ASP A 81 2.60 13.06 1.70
N THR A 82 2.69 12.54 0.49
CA THR A 82 1.65 11.68 -0.08
C THR A 82 2.22 10.37 -0.61
N LEU A 83 1.37 9.36 -0.57
CA LEU A 83 1.65 8.04 -1.14
C LEU A 83 0.41 7.61 -1.93
N GLU A 84 0.55 7.41 -3.21
CA GLU A 84 -0.55 6.97 -4.05
C GLU A 84 -0.51 5.46 -4.18
N ILE A 85 -1.64 4.83 -3.91
CA ILE A 85 -1.78 3.37 -3.94
C ILE A 85 -3.01 3.01 -4.75
N GLU A 86 -2.89 2.01 -5.60
CA GLU A 86 -4.06 1.38 -6.21
C GLU A 86 -4.24 0.00 -5.59
N VAL A 87 -5.46 -0.28 -5.18
CA VAL A 87 -5.84 -1.55 -4.58
C VAL A 87 -7.03 -2.15 -5.29
N GLU A 88 -7.19 -3.45 -5.15
CA GLU A 88 -8.33 -4.19 -5.70
C GLU A 88 -9.13 -4.81 -4.55
N ARG A 89 -10.44 -4.62 -4.59
CA ARG A 89 -11.37 -5.15 -3.58
C ARG A 89 -12.42 -6.03 -4.20
#